data_d75119c9198a7ea63e13f378a8122037
#
_entry.id   d75119c9198a7ea63e13f378a8122037
#
_cell.length_a   1.000
_cell.length_b   1.000
_cell.length_c   1.000
_cell.angle_alpha   90.00
_cell.angle_beta   90.00
_cell.angle_gamma   90.00
#
_symmetry.space_group_name_H-M   'P 1'
#
loop_
_entity.id
_entity.type
_entity.pdbx_description
1 polymer ?
#
loop_
_entity_poly.entity_id
_entity_poly.type
_entity_poly.pdbx_seq_one_letter_code
_entity_poly.pdbx_strand_id
1 'polypeptide(L)'
;MLTDTLHEAWTAMRYNRRSAALTMLAMAWGIATVVLLLAYGNGCAQAMINIFASFGTKTMILVPGRTSMQAGGQKAGAALRFTLDDVDLLRMNVPQISRITPEVYKSSTIQYESRTFNFGVVGDHPNVASIRVLVPAQGRFYNIEDQLQRARVAVLSSEAKEKLFSGRNAQGECIRIDGLSFEVIGVLSAKMQEGDDDINRIIYVPFTTMGDLTDIHFLDSIGFNYEVNDYQGLERAVRAVMAIQHKFNPVDRHALSVYSVMDQIRQFRGMVLGFKILLALIGTITLATGGVGLMNIMLVSVAQRTHEIGMEKALGSRQRDVFFRFLTEALTISFIGGVLGVMLAYAIAHSVGRLTLYSAMAKHAEAGDIRLLIDPGTLVIAGLILTAVALVSGMVPAIRASRLDPIEALRYE
;
A
#
# COMPACT_ATOMS: atom_id res chain seq x y z
N MET A 1 -30.40 -16.98 33.46
CA MET A 1 -30.23 -17.70 32.17
C MET A 1 -28.83 -17.53 31.55
N LEU A 2 -28.39 -16.33 31.10
CA LEU A 2 -27.06 -16.16 30.51
C LEU A 2 -25.91 -16.38 31.52
N THR A 3 -26.08 -15.96 32.75
CA THR A 3 -25.14 -16.16 33.87
C THR A 3 -24.98 -17.63 34.22
N ASP A 4 -26.09 -18.37 34.23
CA ASP A 4 -26.11 -19.79 34.58
C ASP A 4 -25.43 -20.64 33.47
N THR A 5 -25.71 -20.34 32.18
CA THR A 5 -25.06 -21.00 31.06
C THR A 5 -23.57 -20.71 30.99
N LEU A 6 -23.11 -19.50 31.37
CA LEU A 6 -21.67 -19.19 31.46
C LEU A 6 -20.99 -19.93 32.61
N HIS A 7 -21.68 -20.09 33.73
CA HIS A 7 -21.17 -20.85 34.89
C HIS A 7 -21.09 -22.36 34.60
N GLU A 8 -22.06 -22.89 33.87
CA GLU A 8 -22.06 -24.27 33.39
C GLU A 8 -20.99 -24.52 32.37
N ALA A 9 -20.78 -23.60 31.41
CA ALA A 9 -19.67 -23.68 30.44
C ALA A 9 -18.30 -23.65 31.15
N TRP A 10 -18.17 -22.86 32.22
CA TRP A 10 -16.94 -22.81 33.01
C TRP A 10 -16.70 -24.12 33.79
N THR A 11 -17.73 -24.72 34.38
CA THR A 11 -17.65 -26.01 35.09
C THR A 11 -17.33 -27.16 34.12
N ALA A 12 -17.92 -27.13 32.93
CA ALA A 12 -17.62 -28.09 31.87
C ALA A 12 -16.15 -28.06 31.40
N MET A 13 -15.60 -26.85 31.23
CA MET A 13 -14.18 -26.64 30.92
C MET A 13 -13.25 -27.17 32.02
N ARG A 14 -13.67 -27.12 33.29
CA ARG A 14 -12.90 -27.66 34.41
C ARG A 14 -12.83 -29.21 34.43
N TYR A 15 -13.83 -29.87 33.90
CA TYR A 15 -13.89 -31.31 33.88
C TYR A 15 -12.88 -31.94 32.89
N ASN A 16 -12.73 -31.32 31.70
CA ASN A 16 -11.79 -31.80 30.67
C ASN A 16 -10.76 -30.71 30.26
N ARG A 17 -9.98 -30.24 31.26
CA ARG A 17 -9.08 -29.09 31.15
C ARG A 17 -8.10 -29.19 29.99
N ARG A 18 -7.54 -30.38 29.71
CA ARG A 18 -6.53 -30.57 28.64
C ARG A 18 -7.15 -30.35 27.26
N SER A 19 -8.28 -30.96 27.01
CA SER A 19 -8.97 -30.84 25.71
C SER A 19 -9.49 -29.42 25.47
N ALA A 20 -10.09 -28.79 26.49
CA ALA A 20 -10.54 -27.39 26.38
C ALA A 20 -9.38 -26.43 26.16
N ALA A 21 -8.24 -26.61 26.84
CA ALA A 21 -7.04 -25.78 26.64
C ALA A 21 -6.45 -25.95 25.25
N LEU A 22 -6.36 -27.15 24.70
CA LEU A 22 -5.88 -27.41 23.35
C LEU A 22 -6.78 -26.76 22.30
N THR A 23 -8.11 -26.82 22.49
CA THR A 23 -9.06 -26.17 21.58
C THR A 23 -8.95 -24.66 21.63
N MET A 24 -8.88 -24.08 22.84
CA MET A 24 -8.67 -22.64 23.01
C MET A 24 -7.36 -22.17 22.37
N LEU A 25 -6.28 -22.95 22.52
CA LEU A 25 -5.00 -22.66 21.86
C LEU A 25 -5.10 -22.73 20.33
N ALA A 26 -5.78 -23.75 19.78
CA ALA A 26 -6.00 -23.86 18.34
C ALA A 26 -6.82 -22.70 17.79
N MET A 27 -7.89 -22.31 18.49
CA MET A 27 -8.70 -21.14 18.11
C MET A 27 -7.92 -19.84 18.26
N ALA A 28 -7.13 -19.69 19.34
CA ALA A 28 -6.27 -18.53 19.56
C ALA A 28 -5.21 -18.40 18.45
N TRP A 29 -4.57 -19.49 18.07
CA TRP A 29 -3.62 -19.50 16.97
C TRP A 29 -4.29 -19.13 15.64
N GLY A 30 -5.45 -19.73 15.35
CA GLY A 30 -6.22 -19.45 14.14
C GLY A 30 -6.60 -17.97 14.02
N ILE A 31 -7.16 -17.37 15.08
CA ILE A 31 -7.56 -15.96 15.06
C ILE A 31 -6.33 -15.04 15.02
N ALA A 32 -5.26 -15.39 15.74
CA ALA A 32 -4.00 -14.63 15.67
C ALA A 32 -3.46 -14.59 14.23
N THR A 33 -3.50 -15.72 13.52
CA THR A 33 -3.10 -15.81 12.12
C THR A 33 -3.95 -14.92 11.23
N VAL A 34 -5.29 -14.94 11.37
CA VAL A 34 -6.20 -14.06 10.61
C VAL A 34 -5.85 -12.60 10.85
N VAL A 35 -5.73 -12.18 12.11
CA VAL A 35 -5.43 -10.79 12.50
C VAL A 35 -4.08 -10.34 11.95
N LEU A 36 -3.04 -11.16 12.12
CA LEU A 36 -1.68 -10.83 11.65
C LEU A 36 -1.59 -10.75 10.12
N LEU A 37 -2.24 -11.66 9.38
CA LEU A 37 -2.26 -11.63 7.93
C LEU A 37 -2.98 -10.38 7.40
N LEU A 38 -4.12 -10.03 7.98
CA LEU A 38 -4.82 -8.79 7.60
C LEU A 38 -4.04 -7.54 8.01
N ALA A 39 -3.40 -7.54 9.19
CA ALA A 39 -2.54 -6.45 9.65
C ALA A 39 -1.33 -6.26 8.73
N TYR A 40 -0.74 -7.35 8.23
CA TYR A 40 0.32 -7.30 7.21
C TYR A 40 -0.17 -6.65 5.91
N GLY A 41 -1.35 -7.04 5.43
CA GLY A 41 -1.97 -6.44 4.25
C GLY A 41 -2.22 -4.93 4.40
N ASN A 42 -2.66 -4.48 5.59
CA ASN A 42 -2.83 -3.06 5.90
C ASN A 42 -1.49 -2.32 5.94
N GLY A 43 -0.48 -2.92 6.58
CA GLY A 43 0.87 -2.36 6.65
C GLY A 43 1.51 -2.20 5.28
N CYS A 44 1.36 -3.21 4.42
CA CYS A 44 1.82 -3.16 3.03
C CYS A 44 1.14 -2.01 2.25
N ALA A 45 -0.19 -1.88 2.37
CA ALA A 45 -0.92 -0.78 1.76
C ALA A 45 -0.42 0.59 2.22
N GLN A 46 -0.20 0.75 3.52
CA GLN A 46 0.27 2.02 4.08
C GLN A 46 1.70 2.36 3.66
N ALA A 47 2.61 1.37 3.64
CA ALA A 47 3.98 1.56 3.18
C ALA A 47 4.01 2.06 1.72
N MET A 48 3.21 1.46 0.84
CA MET A 48 3.11 1.91 -0.55
C MET A 48 2.50 3.30 -0.70
N ILE A 49 1.45 3.63 0.08
CA ILE A 49 0.89 4.99 0.07
C ILE A 49 1.96 6.00 0.50
N ASN A 50 2.78 5.68 1.51
CA ASN A 50 3.85 6.55 1.98
C ASN A 50 4.93 6.75 0.89
N ILE A 51 5.30 5.68 0.15
CA ILE A 51 6.23 5.77 -0.99
C ILE A 51 5.66 6.73 -2.04
N PHE A 52 4.44 6.50 -2.51
CA PHE A 52 3.82 7.38 -3.50
C PHE A 52 3.62 8.82 -2.99
N ALA A 53 3.29 9.00 -1.72
CA ALA A 53 3.16 10.33 -1.12
C ALA A 53 4.46 11.14 -1.14
N SER A 54 5.61 10.47 -1.09
CA SER A 54 6.92 11.12 -1.17
C SER A 54 7.20 11.77 -2.52
N PHE A 55 6.45 11.41 -3.58
CA PHE A 55 6.55 11.99 -4.93
C PHE A 55 5.48 13.05 -5.22
N GLY A 56 4.58 13.34 -4.25
CA GLY A 56 3.45 14.24 -4.42
C GLY A 56 2.21 13.52 -4.95
N THR A 57 1.21 13.34 -4.09
CA THR A 57 -0.01 12.57 -4.43
C THR A 57 -0.87 13.21 -5.52
N LYS A 58 -0.86 14.55 -5.61
CA LYS A 58 -1.62 15.33 -6.59
C LYS A 58 -0.72 15.84 -7.72
N THR A 59 0.08 14.95 -8.30
CA THR A 59 1.00 15.26 -9.39
C THR A 59 0.60 14.49 -10.64
N MET A 60 0.66 15.17 -11.78
CA MET A 60 0.55 14.60 -13.13
C MET A 60 1.76 14.99 -13.96
N ILE A 61 2.19 14.07 -14.82
CA ILE A 61 3.24 14.28 -15.80
C ILE A 61 2.69 13.93 -17.18
N LEU A 62 2.78 14.87 -18.10
CA LEU A 62 2.43 14.69 -19.50
C LEU A 62 3.68 14.34 -20.28
N VAL A 63 3.61 13.30 -21.09
CA VAL A 63 4.70 12.88 -21.97
C VAL A 63 4.15 12.84 -23.40
N PRO A 64 4.84 13.49 -24.36
CA PRO A 64 4.42 13.47 -25.76
C PRO A 64 4.67 12.09 -26.35
N GLY A 65 3.73 11.60 -27.13
CA GLY A 65 3.81 10.32 -27.79
C GLY A 65 3.68 10.42 -29.31
N ARG A 66 3.13 9.38 -29.93
CA ARG A 66 2.78 9.35 -31.34
C ARG A 66 1.31 9.05 -31.52
N THR A 67 0.66 9.75 -32.43
CA THR A 67 -0.76 9.52 -32.72
C THR A 67 -0.98 8.10 -33.24
N SER A 68 -1.98 7.40 -32.71
CA SER A 68 -2.43 6.10 -33.22
C SER A 68 -3.65 6.21 -34.11
N MET A 69 -4.35 7.36 -34.07
CA MET A 69 -5.56 7.63 -34.81
C MET A 69 -5.36 8.83 -35.74
N GLN A 70 -6.03 8.80 -36.90
CA GLN A 70 -6.08 9.94 -37.79
C GLN A 70 -7.06 10.99 -37.22
N ALA A 71 -6.62 12.22 -37.07
CA ALA A 71 -7.44 13.35 -36.64
C ALA A 71 -6.85 14.68 -37.14
N GLY A 72 -7.68 15.70 -37.28
CA GLY A 72 -7.24 17.07 -37.62
C GLY A 72 -6.44 17.18 -38.92
N GLY A 73 -6.61 16.25 -39.85
CA GLY A 73 -5.87 16.21 -41.13
C GLY A 73 -4.48 15.57 -41.01
N GLN A 74 -4.06 15.11 -39.83
CA GLN A 74 -2.79 14.41 -39.62
C GLN A 74 -2.96 12.90 -39.73
N LYS A 75 -1.96 12.22 -40.31
CA LYS A 75 -1.92 10.76 -40.38
C LYS A 75 -1.56 10.15 -39.01
N ALA A 76 -2.00 8.92 -38.75
CA ALA A 76 -1.49 8.14 -37.63
C ALA A 76 0.03 7.99 -37.68
N GLY A 77 0.68 7.99 -36.52
CA GLY A 77 2.15 7.93 -36.41
C GLY A 77 2.85 9.28 -36.30
N ALA A 78 2.13 10.41 -36.37
CA ALA A 78 2.70 11.74 -36.15
C ALA A 78 3.21 11.88 -34.70
N ALA A 79 4.46 12.34 -34.55
CA ALA A 79 5.05 12.59 -33.23
C ALA A 79 4.50 13.90 -32.67
N LEU A 80 3.98 13.84 -31.44
CA LEU A 80 3.65 15.03 -30.67
C LEU A 80 4.96 15.63 -30.14
N ARG A 81 5.04 16.96 -30.08
CA ARG A 81 6.18 17.69 -29.50
C ARG A 81 5.65 18.84 -28.67
N PHE A 82 6.02 18.88 -27.42
CA PHE A 82 5.65 19.97 -26.53
C PHE A 82 6.60 21.14 -26.66
N THR A 83 6.07 22.33 -26.45
CA THR A 83 6.81 23.59 -26.40
C THR A 83 6.45 24.38 -25.14
N LEU A 84 7.16 25.46 -24.88
CA LEU A 84 6.80 26.35 -23.74
C LEU A 84 5.40 26.95 -23.90
N ASP A 85 4.94 27.15 -25.15
CA ASP A 85 3.57 27.65 -25.41
C ASP A 85 2.51 26.69 -24.87
N ASP A 86 2.75 25.40 -24.86
CA ASP A 86 1.85 24.39 -24.28
C ASP A 86 1.73 24.53 -22.76
N VAL A 87 2.83 24.90 -22.09
CA VAL A 87 2.82 25.18 -20.65
C VAL A 87 1.93 26.37 -20.33
N ASP A 88 2.05 27.44 -21.09
CA ASP A 88 1.23 28.64 -20.92
C ASP A 88 -0.23 28.38 -21.31
N LEU A 89 -0.46 27.62 -22.39
CA LEU A 89 -1.80 27.21 -22.81
C LEU A 89 -2.52 26.43 -21.71
N LEU A 90 -1.85 25.45 -21.08
CA LEU A 90 -2.40 24.66 -19.98
C LEU A 90 -2.68 25.54 -18.77
N ARG A 91 -1.77 26.45 -18.42
CA ARG A 91 -1.93 27.38 -17.30
C ARG A 91 -3.16 28.28 -17.47
N MET A 92 -3.42 28.74 -18.70
CA MET A 92 -4.55 29.64 -19.01
C MET A 92 -5.89 28.91 -19.08
N ASN A 93 -5.94 27.68 -19.63
CA ASN A 93 -7.18 26.98 -19.94
C ASN A 93 -7.58 25.93 -18.92
N VAL A 94 -6.69 25.55 -17.98
CA VAL A 94 -6.96 24.56 -16.94
C VAL A 94 -6.68 25.16 -15.57
N PRO A 95 -7.60 25.93 -15.00
CA PRO A 95 -7.40 26.67 -13.75
C PRO A 95 -7.20 25.78 -12.52
N GLN A 96 -7.48 24.48 -12.64
CA GLN A 96 -7.26 23.48 -11.59
C GLN A 96 -5.77 23.14 -11.40
N ILE A 97 -4.91 23.52 -12.34
CA ILE A 97 -3.45 23.37 -12.24
C ILE A 97 -2.93 24.47 -11.32
N SER A 98 -2.31 24.06 -10.21
CA SER A 98 -1.77 25.02 -9.23
C SER A 98 -0.32 25.41 -9.53
N ARG A 99 0.50 24.46 -9.96
CA ARG A 99 1.90 24.67 -10.36
C ARG A 99 2.20 23.82 -11.58
N ILE A 100 2.97 24.36 -12.51
CA ILE A 100 3.33 23.67 -13.76
C ILE A 100 4.79 23.95 -14.09
N THR A 101 5.52 22.96 -14.58
CA THR A 101 6.93 23.05 -14.97
C THR A 101 7.16 22.35 -16.31
N PRO A 102 7.92 22.97 -17.24
CA PRO A 102 8.50 22.27 -18.37
C PRO A 102 9.65 21.39 -17.89
N GLU A 103 9.88 20.26 -18.51
CA GLU A 103 11.00 19.37 -18.22
C GLU A 103 11.72 18.99 -19.49
N VAL A 104 13.05 19.16 -19.51
CA VAL A 104 13.94 18.66 -20.56
C VAL A 104 14.97 17.77 -19.92
N TYR A 105 15.10 16.55 -20.45
CA TYR A 105 16.00 15.50 -19.96
C TYR A 105 17.15 15.26 -20.94
N LYS A 106 18.34 15.08 -20.39
CA LYS A 106 19.51 14.63 -21.17
C LYS A 106 20.36 13.69 -20.31
N SER A 107 20.75 12.55 -20.87
CA SER A 107 21.82 11.74 -20.29
C SER A 107 23.16 12.41 -20.59
N SER A 108 23.91 12.81 -19.57
CA SER A 108 25.12 13.60 -19.70
C SER A 108 26.28 12.97 -18.93
N THR A 109 27.49 13.24 -19.41
CA THR A 109 28.73 12.84 -18.74
C THR A 109 29.07 13.85 -17.66
N ILE A 110 29.12 13.40 -16.42
CA ILE A 110 29.41 14.24 -15.26
C ILE A 110 30.81 13.92 -14.79
N GLN A 111 31.65 14.96 -14.67
CA GLN A 111 33.02 14.83 -14.21
C GLN A 111 33.26 15.67 -12.95
N TYR A 112 33.88 15.05 -11.97
CA TYR A 112 34.42 15.71 -10.78
C TYR A 112 35.79 15.15 -10.46
N GLU A 113 36.83 16.01 -10.49
CA GLU A 113 38.24 15.60 -10.40
C GLU A 113 38.58 14.50 -11.45
N SER A 114 39.03 13.32 -11.00
CA SER A 114 39.35 12.17 -11.85
C SER A 114 38.15 11.22 -12.08
N ARG A 115 36.99 11.51 -11.52
CA ARG A 115 35.79 10.65 -11.59
C ARG A 115 34.88 11.09 -12.70
N THR A 116 34.39 10.14 -13.45
CA THR A 116 33.46 10.38 -14.54
C THR A 116 32.34 9.35 -14.49
N PHE A 117 31.09 9.83 -14.51
CA PHE A 117 29.88 9.00 -14.52
C PHE A 117 28.86 9.58 -15.49
N ASN A 118 27.96 8.73 -15.97
CA ASN A 118 26.79 9.18 -16.72
C ASN A 118 25.59 9.24 -15.81
N PHE A 119 24.95 10.43 -15.78
CA PHE A 119 23.72 10.67 -15.01
C PHE A 119 22.69 11.39 -15.90
N GLY A 120 21.42 11.24 -15.54
CA GLY A 120 20.36 12.08 -16.08
C GLY A 120 20.48 13.52 -15.56
N VAL A 121 20.45 14.47 -16.47
CA VAL A 121 20.37 15.89 -16.15
C VAL A 121 19.00 16.38 -16.58
N VAL A 122 18.29 17.04 -15.69
CA VAL A 122 16.95 17.57 -15.93
C VAL A 122 16.96 19.08 -15.74
N GLY A 123 16.51 19.78 -16.77
CA GLY A 123 16.28 21.22 -16.74
C GLY A 123 14.82 21.52 -16.46
N ASP A 124 14.56 22.22 -15.35
CA ASP A 124 13.25 22.51 -14.82
C ASP A 124 13.10 23.94 -14.34
N HIS A 125 11.85 24.37 -14.12
CA HIS A 125 11.55 25.56 -13.33
C HIS A 125 11.73 25.27 -11.81
N PRO A 126 12.04 26.31 -10.98
CA PRO A 126 12.27 26.12 -9.54
C PRO A 126 11.08 25.50 -8.79
N ASN A 127 9.87 25.65 -9.31
CA ASN A 127 8.65 25.08 -8.70
C ASN A 127 8.59 23.54 -8.76
N VAL A 128 9.46 22.87 -9.55
CA VAL A 128 9.57 21.42 -9.59
C VAL A 128 9.87 20.84 -8.19
N ALA A 129 10.65 21.56 -7.39
CA ALA A 129 10.95 21.15 -6.01
C ALA A 129 9.66 20.90 -5.20
N SER A 130 8.65 21.76 -5.37
CA SER A 130 7.35 21.60 -4.71
C SER A 130 6.43 20.61 -5.42
N ILE A 131 6.51 20.49 -6.76
CA ILE A 131 5.72 19.53 -7.55
C ILE A 131 6.12 18.10 -7.20
N ARG A 132 7.41 17.81 -7.19
CA ARG A 132 7.97 16.48 -6.93
C ARG A 132 8.37 16.25 -5.47
N VAL A 133 8.08 17.21 -4.57
CA VAL A 133 8.43 17.15 -3.14
C VAL A 133 9.95 16.89 -2.95
N LEU A 134 10.79 17.63 -3.68
CA LEU A 134 12.25 17.51 -3.58
C LEU A 134 12.74 18.31 -2.37
N VAL A 135 13.26 17.60 -1.37
CA VAL A 135 13.73 18.20 -0.12
C VAL A 135 15.26 18.20 -0.11
N PRO A 136 15.93 19.36 -0.05
CA PRO A 136 17.36 19.41 0.12
C PRO A 136 17.77 18.82 1.48
N ALA A 137 18.74 17.90 1.48
CA ALA A 137 19.42 17.41 2.67
C ALA A 137 20.57 18.34 3.08
N GLN A 138 21.16 19.02 2.08
CA GLN A 138 22.24 20.00 2.26
C GLN A 138 22.06 21.14 1.27
N GLY A 139 22.41 22.38 1.68
CA GLY A 139 22.30 23.53 0.82
C GLY A 139 20.87 23.95 0.50
N ARG A 140 20.62 24.38 -0.74
CA ARG A 140 19.32 24.85 -1.22
C ARG A 140 19.01 24.32 -2.61
N PHE A 141 17.75 24.37 -2.98
CA PHE A 141 17.32 24.25 -4.39
C PHE A 141 17.50 25.58 -5.11
N TYR A 142 17.63 25.58 -6.44
CA TYR A 142 17.70 26.83 -7.19
C TYR A 142 16.34 27.55 -7.16
N ASN A 143 16.40 28.87 -7.27
CA ASN A 143 15.25 29.76 -7.21
C ASN A 143 15.01 30.46 -8.55
N ILE A 144 14.02 31.35 -8.59
CA ILE A 144 13.67 32.12 -9.80
C ILE A 144 14.79 33.05 -10.22
N GLU A 145 15.58 33.54 -9.26
CA GLU A 145 16.69 34.43 -9.53
C GLU A 145 17.85 33.70 -10.24
N ASP A 146 18.19 32.48 -9.78
CA ASP A 146 19.18 31.61 -10.44
C ASP A 146 18.76 31.33 -11.88
N GLN A 147 17.45 31.13 -12.14
CA GLN A 147 16.91 30.89 -13.47
C GLN A 147 16.99 32.13 -14.35
N LEU A 148 16.61 33.30 -13.84
CA LEU A 148 16.64 34.56 -14.61
C LEU A 148 18.06 35.01 -14.95
N GLN A 149 19.01 34.80 -14.01
CA GLN A 149 20.43 35.11 -14.21
C GLN A 149 21.17 34.05 -15.04
N ARG A 150 20.50 32.97 -15.44
CA ARG A 150 21.11 31.81 -16.12
C ARG A 150 22.33 31.29 -15.35
N ALA A 151 22.19 31.24 -14.00
CA ALA A 151 23.26 30.76 -13.14
C ALA A 151 23.53 29.28 -13.41
N ARG A 152 24.79 28.93 -13.67
CA ARG A 152 25.20 27.53 -13.85
C ARG A 152 25.36 26.83 -12.50
N VAL A 153 24.21 26.56 -11.89
CA VAL A 153 24.08 25.86 -10.61
C VAL A 153 23.46 24.50 -10.81
N ALA A 154 23.85 23.54 -9.96
CA ALA A 154 23.34 22.18 -10.00
C ALA A 154 22.90 21.73 -8.59
N VAL A 155 21.82 20.97 -8.54
CA VAL A 155 21.36 20.27 -7.33
C VAL A 155 21.51 18.78 -7.58
N LEU A 156 22.34 18.12 -6.77
CA LEU A 156 22.62 16.69 -6.91
C LEU A 156 21.59 15.85 -6.17
N SER A 157 21.22 14.71 -6.74
CA SER A 157 20.52 13.69 -5.97
C SER A 157 21.51 12.90 -5.10
N SER A 158 20.97 12.13 -4.17
CA SER A 158 21.75 11.41 -3.15
C SER A 158 22.77 10.43 -3.72
N GLU A 159 22.42 9.63 -4.73
CA GLU A 159 23.31 8.66 -5.34
C GLU A 159 24.38 9.35 -6.24
N ALA A 160 23.99 10.39 -6.97
CA ALA A 160 24.93 11.20 -7.74
C ALA A 160 26.01 11.81 -6.83
N LYS A 161 25.61 12.37 -5.67
CA LYS A 161 26.56 12.87 -4.66
C LYS A 161 27.44 11.76 -4.13
N GLU A 162 26.92 10.61 -3.78
CA GLU A 162 27.69 9.50 -3.23
C GLU A 162 28.74 9.00 -4.21
N LYS A 163 28.38 8.82 -5.50
CA LYS A 163 29.33 8.35 -6.52
C LYS A 163 30.40 9.36 -6.87
N LEU A 164 30.03 10.64 -7.02
CA LEU A 164 30.98 11.69 -7.38
C LEU A 164 31.91 12.05 -6.20
N PHE A 165 31.37 12.21 -5.01
CA PHE A 165 32.08 12.79 -3.86
C PHE A 165 32.52 11.76 -2.81
N SER A 166 32.04 10.50 -2.84
CA SER A 166 32.38 9.42 -1.87
C SER A 166 32.27 9.87 -0.41
N GLY A 167 31.16 10.52 -0.05
CA GLY A 167 30.90 10.98 1.32
C GLY A 167 31.44 12.39 1.63
N ARG A 168 32.32 12.98 0.82
CA ARG A 168 32.77 14.37 1.00
C ARG A 168 31.61 15.36 0.83
N ASN A 169 31.76 16.56 1.36
CA ASN A 169 30.81 17.64 1.10
C ASN A 169 30.85 18.03 -0.38
N ALA A 170 29.66 18.14 -0.99
CA ALA A 170 29.54 18.54 -2.39
C ALA A 170 29.15 20.01 -2.56
N GLN A 171 28.59 20.63 -1.53
CA GLN A 171 28.11 22.02 -1.60
C GLN A 171 29.27 23.00 -1.79
N GLY A 172 29.14 23.89 -2.78
CA GLY A 172 30.16 24.87 -3.16
C GLY A 172 31.23 24.32 -4.13
N GLU A 173 31.23 23.01 -4.39
CA GLU A 173 32.15 22.39 -5.35
C GLU A 173 31.66 22.55 -6.80
N CYS A 174 32.59 22.54 -7.74
CA CYS A 174 32.27 22.62 -9.16
C CYS A 174 32.35 21.24 -9.83
N ILE A 175 31.28 20.84 -10.51
CA ILE A 175 31.23 19.68 -11.38
C ILE A 175 31.23 20.10 -12.86
N ARG A 176 31.67 19.23 -13.74
CA ARG A 176 31.53 19.45 -15.18
C ARG A 176 30.44 18.57 -15.74
N ILE A 177 29.45 19.18 -16.38
CA ILE A 177 28.38 18.53 -17.11
C ILE A 177 28.68 18.71 -18.60
N ASP A 178 29.01 17.64 -19.31
CA ASP A 178 29.43 17.67 -20.72
C ASP A 178 30.52 18.73 -21.01
N GLY A 179 31.44 18.91 -20.06
CA GLY A 179 32.54 19.87 -20.14
C GLY A 179 32.26 21.28 -19.62
N LEU A 180 30.99 21.66 -19.40
CA LEU A 180 30.60 22.92 -18.80
C LEU A 180 30.61 22.88 -17.27
N SER A 181 31.13 23.92 -16.63
CA SER A 181 31.24 24.00 -15.18
C SER A 181 29.92 24.45 -14.54
N PHE A 182 29.48 23.71 -13.51
CA PHE A 182 28.31 24.00 -12.69
C PHE A 182 28.69 23.95 -11.22
N GLU A 183 28.25 24.92 -10.45
CA GLU A 183 28.43 24.95 -8.99
C GLU A 183 27.34 24.10 -8.31
N VAL A 184 27.72 23.22 -7.41
CA VAL A 184 26.78 22.42 -6.62
C VAL A 184 26.26 23.26 -5.46
N ILE A 185 25.00 23.68 -5.51
CA ILE A 185 24.35 24.51 -4.48
C ILE A 185 23.53 23.71 -3.47
N GLY A 186 23.25 22.45 -3.77
CA GLY A 186 22.48 21.59 -2.87
C GLY A 186 22.56 20.12 -3.22
N VAL A 187 22.18 19.31 -2.24
CA VAL A 187 22.06 17.86 -2.36
C VAL A 187 20.71 17.44 -1.85
N LEU A 188 19.95 16.66 -2.61
CA LEU A 188 18.62 16.19 -2.26
C LEU A 188 18.68 15.02 -1.29
N SER A 189 17.66 14.94 -0.43
CA SER A 189 17.39 13.75 0.38
C SER A 189 17.09 12.57 -0.51
N ALA A 190 17.58 11.39 -0.13
CA ALA A 190 17.27 10.16 -0.85
C ALA A 190 15.78 9.84 -0.77
N LYS A 191 15.23 9.32 -1.88
CA LYS A 191 13.86 8.80 -1.95
C LYS A 191 13.89 7.31 -2.23
N MET A 192 12.93 6.58 -1.70
CA MET A 192 12.76 5.19 -2.05
C MET A 192 12.18 5.08 -3.46
N GLN A 193 12.97 4.55 -4.37
CA GLN A 193 12.56 4.22 -5.74
C GLN A 193 13.41 3.07 -6.25
N GLU A 194 12.81 2.17 -7.02
CA GLU A 194 13.50 1.10 -7.74
C GLU A 194 13.33 1.33 -9.24
N GLY A 195 14.40 1.14 -10.01
CA GLY A 195 14.39 1.20 -11.47
C GLY A 195 15.52 2.03 -12.06
N ASP A 196 15.62 1.99 -13.39
CA ASP A 196 16.67 2.70 -14.14
C ASP A 196 16.45 4.22 -14.18
N ASP A 197 15.21 4.67 -14.02
CA ASP A 197 14.84 6.10 -13.94
C ASP A 197 14.84 6.62 -12.49
N ASP A 198 15.80 6.17 -11.68
CA ASP A 198 15.88 6.52 -10.27
C ASP A 198 16.12 8.02 -10.08
N ILE A 199 15.17 8.69 -9.41
CA ILE A 199 15.27 10.11 -9.05
C ILE A 199 16.52 10.43 -8.20
N ASN A 200 17.07 9.42 -7.51
CA ASN A 200 18.31 9.54 -6.75
C ASN A 200 19.56 9.64 -7.65
N ARG A 201 19.41 9.46 -8.95
CA ARG A 201 20.49 9.54 -9.97
C ARG A 201 20.39 10.76 -10.87
N ILE A 202 19.40 11.63 -10.65
CA ILE A 202 19.15 12.82 -11.46
C ILE A 202 19.93 14.02 -10.90
N ILE A 203 20.45 14.85 -11.79
CA ILE A 203 21.01 16.16 -11.47
C ILE A 203 20.04 17.22 -11.99
N TYR A 204 19.63 18.14 -11.14
CA TYR A 204 18.68 19.20 -11.47
C TYR A 204 19.45 20.48 -11.76
N VAL A 205 19.13 21.13 -12.88
CA VAL A 205 19.68 22.45 -13.27
C VAL A 205 18.53 23.37 -13.67
N PRO A 206 18.68 24.70 -13.58
CA PRO A 206 17.65 25.64 -14.06
C PRO A 206 17.36 25.41 -15.54
N PHE A 207 16.09 25.50 -15.93
CA PHE A 207 15.62 25.32 -17.31
C PHE A 207 16.43 26.16 -18.32
N THR A 208 16.72 27.43 -17.96
CA THR A 208 17.44 28.36 -18.82
C THR A 208 18.88 27.93 -19.10
N THR A 209 19.54 27.27 -18.14
CA THR A 209 20.93 26.77 -18.31
C THR A 209 20.98 25.41 -18.96
N MET A 210 19.87 24.66 -18.97
CA MET A 210 19.74 23.43 -19.75
C MET A 210 19.93 23.69 -21.25
N GLY A 211 19.56 24.88 -21.73
CA GLY A 211 19.81 25.32 -23.09
C GLY A 211 21.29 25.41 -23.50
N ASP A 212 22.22 25.47 -22.53
CA ASP A 212 23.66 25.39 -22.81
C ASP A 212 24.11 23.94 -23.07
N LEU A 213 23.31 22.94 -22.64
CA LEU A 213 23.62 21.51 -22.72
C LEU A 213 22.92 20.82 -23.88
N THR A 214 21.68 21.25 -24.20
CA THR A 214 20.85 20.64 -25.25
C THR A 214 19.84 21.64 -25.80
N ASP A 215 19.20 21.29 -26.93
CA ASP A 215 18.07 22.06 -27.45
C ASP A 215 16.87 21.93 -26.51
N ILE A 216 16.37 23.08 -26.03
CA ILE A 216 15.22 23.21 -25.13
C ILE A 216 13.94 23.68 -25.84
N HIS A 217 13.96 23.75 -27.18
CA HIS A 217 12.77 24.15 -27.94
C HIS A 217 11.63 23.15 -27.78
N PHE A 218 11.96 21.86 -27.71
CA PHE A 218 11.00 20.81 -27.44
C PHE A 218 11.20 20.26 -26.04
N LEU A 219 10.08 20.06 -25.34
CA LEU A 219 10.04 19.54 -23.99
C LEU A 219 9.85 18.02 -24.01
N ASP A 220 10.54 17.30 -23.13
CA ASP A 220 10.37 15.86 -22.95
C ASP A 220 9.13 15.55 -22.12
N SER A 221 8.78 16.42 -21.16
CA SER A 221 7.57 16.30 -20.38
C SER A 221 7.10 17.63 -19.81
N ILE A 222 5.85 17.66 -19.33
CA ILE A 222 5.29 18.77 -18.58
C ILE A 222 4.75 18.20 -17.28
N GLY A 223 5.34 18.61 -16.14
CA GLY A 223 4.91 18.21 -14.81
C GLY A 223 4.00 19.28 -14.18
N PHE A 224 2.95 18.88 -13.47
CA PHE A 224 2.12 19.84 -12.74
C PHE A 224 1.43 19.22 -11.52
N ASN A 225 1.09 20.10 -10.56
CA ASN A 225 0.23 19.79 -9.43
C ASN A 225 -1.17 20.38 -9.62
N TYR A 226 -2.15 19.71 -9.01
CA TYR A 226 -3.55 20.12 -9.05
C TYR A 226 -4.20 20.04 -7.65
N GLU A 227 -5.30 20.76 -7.45
CA GLU A 227 -5.97 20.83 -6.14
C GLU A 227 -7.31 20.09 -6.09
N VAL A 228 -7.84 19.68 -7.25
CA VAL A 228 -9.14 18.99 -7.34
C VAL A 228 -9.07 17.53 -6.94
N ASN A 229 -10.23 16.98 -6.55
CA ASN A 229 -10.36 15.56 -6.22
C ASN A 229 -10.72 14.70 -7.44
N ASP A 230 -11.41 15.29 -8.45
CA ASP A 230 -11.71 14.64 -9.73
C ASP A 230 -10.52 14.77 -10.69
N TYR A 231 -9.48 13.99 -10.44
CA TYR A 231 -8.29 13.98 -11.29
C TYR A 231 -8.57 13.38 -12.68
N GLN A 232 -9.59 12.52 -12.84
CA GLN A 232 -9.98 11.98 -14.15
C GLN A 232 -10.68 13.03 -15.02
N GLY A 233 -11.51 13.88 -14.40
CA GLY A 233 -12.07 15.03 -15.07
C GLY A 233 -11.00 16.03 -15.51
N LEU A 234 -10.01 16.25 -14.65
CA LEU A 234 -8.84 17.07 -14.96
C LEU A 234 -8.01 16.49 -16.13
N GLU A 235 -7.72 15.17 -16.10
CA GLU A 235 -7.02 14.51 -17.21
C GLU A 235 -7.75 14.71 -18.55
N ARG A 236 -9.09 14.55 -18.55
CA ARG A 236 -9.91 14.80 -19.76
C ARG A 236 -9.83 16.24 -20.23
N ALA A 237 -9.86 17.20 -19.32
CA ALA A 237 -9.74 18.63 -19.65
C ALA A 237 -8.36 18.95 -20.25
N VAL A 238 -7.28 18.50 -19.61
CA VAL A 238 -5.91 18.64 -20.11
C VAL A 238 -5.77 18.02 -21.50
N ARG A 239 -6.26 16.80 -21.68
CA ARG A 239 -6.22 16.11 -22.96
C ARG A 239 -7.01 16.83 -24.04
N ALA A 240 -8.17 17.39 -23.72
CA ALA A 240 -8.98 18.15 -24.66
C ALA A 240 -8.25 19.43 -25.12
N VAL A 241 -7.64 20.19 -24.21
CA VAL A 241 -6.86 21.39 -24.52
C VAL A 241 -5.68 21.06 -25.45
N MET A 242 -4.90 20.03 -25.10
CA MET A 242 -3.76 19.60 -25.89
C MET A 242 -4.17 19.02 -27.27
N ALA A 243 -5.32 18.34 -27.32
CA ALA A 243 -5.84 17.78 -28.54
C ALA A 243 -6.24 18.86 -29.57
N ILE A 244 -6.79 19.97 -29.11
CA ILE A 244 -7.11 21.13 -29.97
C ILE A 244 -5.82 21.76 -30.52
N GLN A 245 -4.84 22.00 -29.68
CA GLN A 245 -3.57 22.63 -30.05
C GLN A 245 -2.78 21.77 -31.05
N HIS A 246 -2.66 20.48 -30.76
CA HIS A 246 -1.84 19.56 -31.57
C HIS A 246 -2.63 18.76 -32.61
N LYS A 247 -3.94 19.03 -32.76
CA LYS A 247 -4.83 18.44 -33.76
C LYS A 247 -4.87 16.91 -33.75
N PHE A 248 -4.84 16.30 -32.54
CA PHE A 248 -5.01 14.87 -32.37
C PHE A 248 -6.38 14.52 -31.78
N ASN A 249 -6.78 13.23 -31.83
CA ASN A 249 -8.04 12.80 -31.25
C ASN A 249 -7.90 12.71 -29.71
N PRO A 250 -8.76 13.40 -28.91
CA PRO A 250 -8.68 13.35 -27.44
C PRO A 250 -8.78 11.95 -26.82
N VAL A 251 -9.36 11.00 -27.54
CA VAL A 251 -9.46 9.59 -27.10
C VAL A 251 -8.16 8.81 -27.31
N ASP A 252 -7.27 9.32 -28.17
CA ASP A 252 -5.97 8.70 -28.48
C ASP A 252 -5.00 8.81 -27.29
N ARG A 253 -4.89 7.73 -26.53
CA ARG A 253 -3.98 7.67 -25.38
C ARG A 253 -2.51 7.57 -25.76
N HIS A 254 -2.21 7.14 -26.99
CA HIS A 254 -0.83 7.04 -27.46
C HIS A 254 -0.25 8.38 -27.89
N ALA A 255 -1.10 9.31 -28.33
CA ALA A 255 -0.67 10.67 -28.68
C ALA A 255 -0.16 11.44 -27.45
N LEU A 256 -0.85 11.33 -26.32
CA LEU A 256 -0.52 11.97 -25.07
C LEU A 256 -0.58 10.95 -23.94
N SER A 257 0.55 10.62 -23.35
CA SER A 257 0.62 9.80 -22.14
C SER A 257 0.49 10.70 -20.91
N VAL A 258 -0.44 10.36 -20.02
CA VAL A 258 -0.65 11.07 -18.75
C VAL A 258 -0.33 10.12 -17.61
N TYR A 259 0.72 10.43 -16.88
CA TYR A 259 1.12 9.68 -15.69
C TYR A 259 0.59 10.42 -14.45
N SER A 260 -0.36 9.79 -13.75
CA SER A 260 -0.93 10.33 -12.51
C SER A 260 -0.52 9.46 -11.33
N VAL A 261 0.07 10.07 -10.30
CA VAL A 261 0.39 9.36 -9.05
C VAL A 261 -0.88 8.81 -8.41
N MET A 262 -2.02 9.52 -8.54
CA MET A 262 -3.30 9.05 -8.00
C MET A 262 -3.83 7.80 -8.73
N ASP A 263 -3.60 7.65 -10.04
CA ASP A 263 -3.93 6.44 -10.78
C ASP A 263 -3.10 5.23 -10.31
N GLN A 264 -1.80 5.44 -10.09
CA GLN A 264 -0.91 4.41 -9.56
C GLN A 264 -1.37 3.97 -8.18
N ILE A 265 -1.69 4.91 -7.27
CA ILE A 265 -2.24 4.60 -5.94
C ILE A 265 -3.53 3.81 -6.05
N ARG A 266 -4.44 4.18 -6.98
CA ARG A 266 -5.72 3.48 -7.16
C ARG A 266 -5.52 2.05 -7.67
N GLN A 267 -4.68 1.85 -8.69
CA GLN A 267 -4.35 0.52 -9.22
C GLN A 267 -3.72 -0.35 -8.13
N PHE A 268 -2.80 0.23 -7.36
CA PHE A 268 -2.14 -0.46 -6.27
C PHE A 268 -3.13 -0.85 -5.16
N ARG A 269 -4.07 0.05 -4.78
CA ARG A 269 -5.14 -0.28 -3.83
C ARG A 269 -5.99 -1.45 -4.29
N GLY A 270 -6.29 -1.55 -5.59
CA GLY A 270 -7.01 -2.69 -6.17
C GLY A 270 -6.22 -4.00 -6.01
N MET A 271 -4.93 -3.98 -6.29
CA MET A 271 -4.04 -5.14 -6.11
C MET A 271 -3.95 -5.56 -4.63
N VAL A 272 -3.78 -4.58 -3.72
CA VAL A 272 -3.74 -4.86 -2.26
C VAL A 272 -5.05 -5.43 -1.75
N LEU A 273 -6.20 -4.96 -2.28
CA LEU A 273 -7.49 -5.54 -1.91
C LEU A 273 -7.58 -7.03 -2.31
N GLY A 274 -7.17 -7.37 -3.53
CA GLY A 274 -7.10 -8.77 -3.96
C GLY A 274 -6.17 -9.61 -3.08
N PHE A 275 -5.02 -9.05 -2.72
CA PHE A 275 -4.07 -9.69 -1.80
C PHE A 275 -4.66 -9.88 -0.39
N LYS A 276 -5.36 -8.87 0.16
CA LYS A 276 -6.06 -8.99 1.45
C LYS A 276 -7.14 -10.07 1.44
N ILE A 277 -7.89 -10.20 0.34
CA ILE A 277 -8.90 -11.26 0.19
C ILE A 277 -8.22 -12.64 0.24
N LEU A 278 -7.10 -12.81 -0.46
CA LEU A 278 -6.32 -14.06 -0.42
C LEU A 278 -5.82 -14.36 0.99
N LEU A 279 -5.26 -13.38 1.69
CA LEU A 279 -4.79 -13.54 3.07
C LEU A 279 -5.94 -13.88 4.04
N ALA A 280 -7.09 -13.25 3.87
CA ALA A 280 -8.30 -13.56 4.64
C ALA A 280 -8.78 -15.01 4.40
N LEU A 281 -8.72 -15.47 3.15
CA LEU A 281 -9.05 -16.86 2.80
C LEU A 281 -8.10 -17.85 3.51
N ILE A 282 -6.79 -17.63 3.43
CA ILE A 282 -5.77 -18.45 4.08
C ILE A 282 -5.99 -18.48 5.61
N GLY A 283 -6.20 -17.30 6.20
CA GLY A 283 -6.49 -17.18 7.62
C GLY A 283 -7.78 -17.91 8.04
N THR A 284 -8.84 -17.82 7.19
CA THR A 284 -10.10 -18.53 7.41
C THR A 284 -9.92 -20.05 7.37
N ILE A 285 -9.15 -20.55 6.41
CA ILE A 285 -8.84 -22.00 6.33
C ILE A 285 -8.07 -22.45 7.58
N THR A 286 -7.08 -21.66 8.01
CA THR A 286 -6.32 -21.94 9.25
C THR A 286 -7.23 -21.94 10.47
N LEU A 287 -8.14 -20.98 10.59
CA LEU A 287 -9.09 -20.94 11.70
C LEU A 287 -10.10 -22.10 11.62
N ALA A 288 -10.51 -22.51 10.42
CA ALA A 288 -11.41 -23.65 10.23
C ALA A 288 -10.79 -24.97 10.72
N THR A 289 -9.47 -25.17 10.60
CA THR A 289 -8.80 -26.34 11.20
C THR A 289 -8.91 -26.35 12.72
N GLY A 290 -8.80 -25.17 13.37
CA GLY A 290 -9.11 -24.99 14.80
C GLY A 290 -10.58 -25.31 15.12
N GLY A 291 -11.50 -24.88 14.26
CA GLY A 291 -12.92 -25.19 14.36
C GLY A 291 -13.25 -26.68 14.26
N VAL A 292 -12.56 -27.43 13.39
CA VAL A 292 -12.67 -28.90 13.35
C VAL A 292 -12.20 -29.50 14.67
N GLY A 293 -11.13 -28.97 15.26
CA GLY A 293 -10.68 -29.37 16.60
C GLY A 293 -11.75 -29.14 17.66
N LEU A 294 -12.41 -27.96 17.64
CA LEU A 294 -13.54 -27.64 18.52
C LEU A 294 -14.69 -28.64 18.34
N MET A 295 -15.09 -28.89 17.09
CA MET A 295 -16.17 -29.83 16.77
C MET A 295 -15.88 -31.23 17.33
N ASN A 296 -14.66 -31.74 17.13
CA ASN A 296 -14.28 -33.08 17.60
C ASN A 296 -14.32 -33.20 19.12
N ILE A 297 -13.83 -32.19 19.84
CA ILE A 297 -13.86 -32.15 21.30
C ILE A 297 -15.29 -32.04 21.83
N MET A 298 -16.11 -31.22 21.19
CA MET A 298 -17.52 -31.11 21.56
C MET A 298 -18.30 -32.43 21.31
N LEU A 299 -17.99 -33.14 20.23
CA LEU A 299 -18.58 -34.46 19.96
C LEU A 299 -18.21 -35.48 21.05
N VAL A 300 -16.96 -35.49 21.50
CA VAL A 300 -16.51 -36.31 22.62
C VAL A 300 -17.21 -35.92 23.93
N SER A 301 -17.36 -34.60 24.17
CA SER A 301 -18.08 -34.10 25.34
C SER A 301 -19.57 -34.53 25.36
N VAL A 302 -20.23 -34.48 24.20
CA VAL A 302 -21.62 -34.96 24.04
C VAL A 302 -21.70 -36.47 24.37
N ALA A 303 -20.74 -37.25 23.83
CA ALA A 303 -20.72 -38.71 24.09
C ALA A 303 -20.51 -39.02 25.58
N GLN A 304 -19.62 -38.32 26.28
CA GLN A 304 -19.38 -38.50 27.72
C GLN A 304 -20.56 -38.09 28.59
N ARG A 305 -21.42 -37.15 28.13
CA ARG A 305 -22.61 -36.63 28.84
C ARG A 305 -23.91 -37.20 28.32
N THR A 306 -23.86 -38.29 27.51
CA THR A 306 -25.08 -38.87 26.90
C THR A 306 -26.12 -39.23 27.95
N HIS A 307 -25.75 -39.83 29.09
CA HIS A 307 -26.66 -40.18 30.18
C HIS A 307 -27.30 -38.93 30.85
N GLU A 308 -26.50 -37.88 31.10
CA GLU A 308 -27.01 -36.62 31.67
C GLU A 308 -28.03 -35.94 30.74
N ILE A 309 -27.71 -35.88 29.40
CA ILE A 309 -28.62 -35.32 28.39
C ILE A 309 -29.92 -36.15 28.29
N GLY A 310 -29.79 -37.50 28.38
CA GLY A 310 -30.95 -38.38 28.40
C GLY A 310 -31.87 -38.15 29.57
N MET A 311 -31.31 -37.99 30.79
CA MET A 311 -32.04 -37.71 32.02
C MET A 311 -32.75 -36.33 31.96
N GLU A 312 -32.06 -35.27 31.48
CA GLU A 312 -32.67 -33.94 31.32
C GLU A 312 -33.85 -33.99 30.33
N LYS A 313 -33.72 -34.68 29.22
CA LYS A 313 -34.80 -34.85 28.21
C LYS A 313 -35.95 -35.69 28.75
N ALA A 314 -35.69 -36.73 29.56
CA ALA A 314 -36.72 -37.47 30.25
C ALA A 314 -37.52 -36.67 31.27
N LEU A 315 -36.87 -35.67 31.90
CA LEU A 315 -37.50 -34.70 32.82
C LEU A 315 -38.22 -33.54 32.08
N GLY A 316 -38.25 -33.54 30.70
CA GLY A 316 -39.05 -32.63 29.93
C GLY A 316 -38.28 -31.49 29.24
N SER A 317 -36.94 -31.53 29.24
CA SER A 317 -36.12 -30.55 28.50
C SER A 317 -36.39 -30.64 26.99
N ARG A 318 -36.60 -29.49 26.32
CA ARG A 318 -36.90 -29.42 24.91
C ARG A 318 -35.61 -29.57 24.09
N GLN A 319 -35.73 -30.12 22.88
CA GLN A 319 -34.58 -30.25 21.94
C GLN A 319 -33.87 -28.91 21.71
N ARG A 320 -34.61 -27.79 21.68
CA ARG A 320 -34.05 -26.44 21.52
C ARG A 320 -33.15 -26.03 22.68
N ASP A 321 -33.52 -26.39 23.91
CA ASP A 321 -32.77 -25.98 25.12
C ASP A 321 -31.41 -26.70 25.12
N VAL A 322 -31.39 -27.98 24.81
CA VAL A 322 -30.14 -28.77 24.65
C VAL A 322 -29.30 -28.20 23.50
N PHE A 323 -29.90 -27.90 22.35
CA PHE A 323 -29.19 -27.31 21.21
C PHE A 323 -28.50 -26.01 21.56
N PHE A 324 -29.25 -25.03 22.13
CA PHE A 324 -28.70 -23.73 22.49
C PHE A 324 -27.64 -23.83 23.60
N ARG A 325 -27.76 -24.73 24.53
CA ARG A 325 -26.75 -24.99 25.56
C ARG A 325 -25.40 -25.37 24.95
N PHE A 326 -25.35 -26.39 24.10
CA PHE A 326 -24.11 -26.81 23.45
C PHE A 326 -23.56 -25.76 22.46
N LEU A 327 -24.44 -25.06 21.75
CA LEU A 327 -24.04 -23.98 20.87
C LEU A 327 -23.40 -22.81 21.65
N THR A 328 -23.99 -22.40 22.79
CA THR A 328 -23.43 -21.34 23.64
C THR A 328 -22.10 -21.79 24.27
N GLU A 329 -21.95 -23.06 24.64
CA GLU A 329 -20.68 -23.62 25.12
C GLU A 329 -19.59 -23.48 24.05
N ALA A 330 -19.86 -23.89 22.80
CA ALA A 330 -18.94 -23.75 21.69
C ALA A 330 -18.57 -22.28 21.40
N LEU A 331 -19.55 -21.38 21.39
CA LEU A 331 -19.31 -19.95 21.20
C LEU A 331 -18.48 -19.34 22.33
N THR A 332 -18.70 -19.74 23.58
CA THR A 332 -17.94 -19.27 24.72
C THR A 332 -16.48 -19.69 24.66
N ILE A 333 -16.20 -20.95 24.30
CA ILE A 333 -14.82 -21.45 24.11
C ILE A 333 -14.14 -20.69 22.97
N SER A 334 -14.86 -20.48 21.86
CA SER A 334 -14.34 -19.75 20.70
C SER A 334 -14.07 -18.29 21.01
N PHE A 335 -14.93 -17.63 21.77
CA PHE A 335 -14.77 -16.25 22.19
C PHE A 335 -13.55 -16.08 23.10
N ILE A 336 -13.36 -16.95 24.09
CA ILE A 336 -12.17 -16.92 24.95
C ILE A 336 -10.92 -17.17 24.13
N GLY A 337 -10.93 -18.18 23.26
CA GLY A 337 -9.84 -18.45 22.33
C GLY A 337 -9.56 -17.25 21.42
N GLY A 338 -10.61 -16.59 20.93
CA GLY A 338 -10.53 -15.38 20.11
C GLY A 338 -9.84 -14.22 20.82
N VAL A 339 -10.25 -13.93 22.08
CA VAL A 339 -9.61 -12.87 22.89
C VAL A 339 -8.13 -13.18 23.12
N LEU A 340 -7.80 -14.42 23.47
CA LEU A 340 -6.39 -14.86 23.62
C LEU A 340 -5.61 -14.73 22.31
N GLY A 341 -6.23 -15.06 21.17
CA GLY A 341 -5.62 -14.92 19.86
C GLY A 341 -5.36 -13.48 19.46
N VAL A 342 -6.30 -12.57 19.73
CA VAL A 342 -6.10 -11.15 19.53
C VAL A 342 -4.98 -10.60 20.41
N MET A 343 -4.94 -10.98 21.69
CA MET A 343 -3.83 -10.61 22.58
C MET A 343 -2.49 -11.13 22.06
N LEU A 344 -2.45 -12.36 21.57
CA LEU A 344 -1.25 -12.97 20.97
C LEU A 344 -0.83 -12.20 19.71
N ALA A 345 -1.79 -11.82 18.84
CA ALA A 345 -1.52 -11.02 17.65
C ALA A 345 -0.91 -9.67 18.00
N TYR A 346 -1.45 -8.97 19.00
CA TYR A 346 -0.88 -7.71 19.48
C TYR A 346 0.51 -7.89 20.08
N ALA A 347 0.73 -8.94 20.85
CA ALA A 347 2.05 -9.24 21.41
C ALA A 347 3.10 -9.51 20.32
N ILE A 348 2.73 -10.28 19.30
CA ILE A 348 3.61 -10.53 18.14
C ILE A 348 3.85 -9.25 17.35
N ALA A 349 2.81 -8.50 17.03
CA ALA A 349 2.94 -7.25 16.28
C ALA A 349 3.83 -6.23 16.99
N HIS A 350 3.73 -6.14 18.32
CA HIS A 350 4.58 -5.28 19.13
C HIS A 350 6.03 -5.77 19.19
N SER A 351 6.25 -7.07 19.36
CA SER A 351 7.59 -7.68 19.45
C SER A 351 8.36 -7.62 18.13
N VAL A 352 7.67 -7.85 17.01
CA VAL A 352 8.26 -7.80 15.67
C VAL A 352 8.58 -6.34 15.26
N GLY A 353 7.78 -5.37 15.74
CA GLY A 353 7.96 -3.96 15.42
C GLY A 353 7.79 -3.67 13.92
N ARG A 354 8.86 -3.17 13.27
CA ARG A 354 8.92 -2.99 11.81
C ARG A 354 9.50 -4.23 11.16
N LEU A 355 8.84 -4.73 10.15
CA LEU A 355 9.42 -5.72 9.26
C LEU A 355 10.39 -5.00 8.32
N THR A 356 11.66 -4.97 8.67
CA THR A 356 12.75 -4.27 7.97
C THR A 356 13.24 -5.01 6.72
N LEU A 357 12.32 -5.68 6.02
CA LEU A 357 12.67 -6.45 4.82
C LEU A 357 13.24 -5.56 3.72
N TYR A 358 12.63 -4.38 3.49
CA TYR A 358 13.09 -3.46 2.45
C TYR A 358 14.34 -2.69 2.86
N SER A 359 14.43 -2.19 4.08
CA SER A 359 15.62 -1.49 4.57
C SER A 359 16.85 -2.40 4.70
N ALA A 360 16.64 -3.73 4.84
CA ALA A 360 17.72 -4.71 4.81
C ALA A 360 18.24 -5.01 3.39
N MET A 361 17.40 -4.84 2.36
CA MET A 361 17.72 -5.18 0.97
C MET A 361 18.20 -3.98 0.15
N ALA A 362 17.72 -2.77 0.44
CA ALA A 362 18.02 -1.57 -0.32
C ALA A 362 18.33 -0.39 0.61
N LYS A 363 19.27 0.47 0.17
CA LYS A 363 19.59 1.73 0.87
C LYS A 363 18.40 2.68 0.78
N HIS A 364 18.14 3.42 1.86
CA HIS A 364 17.05 4.41 1.96
C HIS A 364 15.64 3.86 1.76
N ALA A 365 15.44 2.56 1.98
CA ALA A 365 14.17 1.87 1.78
C ALA A 365 13.27 1.83 3.05
N GLU A 366 13.55 2.69 4.04
CA GLU A 366 12.80 2.73 5.31
C GLU A 366 11.30 3.05 5.14
N ALA A 367 10.95 3.79 4.08
CA ALA A 367 9.57 4.10 3.75
C ALA A 367 8.77 2.87 3.30
N GLY A 368 9.45 1.82 2.80
CA GLY A 368 8.88 0.55 2.39
C GLY A 368 8.75 -0.48 3.52
N ASP A 369 9.32 -0.20 4.71
CA ASP A 369 9.22 -1.12 5.83
C ASP A 369 7.77 -1.27 6.30
N ILE A 370 7.32 -2.53 6.33
CA ILE A 370 5.95 -2.86 6.66
C ILE A 370 5.79 -2.90 8.18
N ARG A 371 4.81 -2.17 8.71
CA ARG A 371 4.35 -2.29 10.09
C ARG A 371 3.09 -3.12 10.13
N LEU A 372 2.98 -4.02 11.09
CA LEU A 372 1.76 -4.77 11.33
C LEU A 372 0.69 -3.84 11.92
N LEU A 373 -0.20 -3.33 11.06
CA LEU A 373 -1.24 -2.38 11.45
C LEU A 373 -2.54 -3.11 11.75
N ILE A 374 -2.81 -3.30 13.04
CA ILE A 374 -4.07 -3.87 13.53
C ILE A 374 -5.06 -2.70 13.72
N ASP A 375 -5.93 -2.52 12.76
CA ASP A 375 -6.99 -1.51 12.80
C ASP A 375 -8.32 -2.10 13.31
N PRO A 376 -9.28 -1.28 13.74
CA PRO A 376 -10.59 -1.76 14.19
C PRO A 376 -11.34 -2.58 13.12
N GLY A 377 -11.18 -2.24 11.84
CA GLY A 377 -11.78 -2.98 10.73
C GLY A 377 -11.24 -4.41 10.65
N THR A 378 -9.94 -4.60 10.87
CA THR A 378 -9.31 -5.93 10.96
C THR A 378 -9.93 -6.77 12.08
N LEU A 379 -10.13 -6.18 13.26
CA LEU A 379 -10.73 -6.89 14.40
C LEU A 379 -12.19 -7.29 14.14
N VAL A 380 -12.96 -6.41 13.50
CA VAL A 380 -14.35 -6.70 13.12
C VAL A 380 -14.41 -7.86 12.11
N ILE A 381 -13.60 -7.81 11.06
CA ILE A 381 -13.55 -8.89 10.05
C ILE A 381 -13.11 -10.21 10.69
N ALA A 382 -12.06 -10.20 11.50
CA ALA A 382 -11.58 -11.38 12.20
C ALA A 382 -12.63 -11.94 13.16
N GLY A 383 -13.34 -11.08 13.88
CA GLY A 383 -14.46 -11.45 14.77
C GLY A 383 -15.63 -12.08 14.03
N LEU A 384 -16.00 -11.54 12.84
CA LEU A 384 -17.03 -12.13 11.99
C LEU A 384 -16.63 -13.52 11.48
N ILE A 385 -15.39 -13.68 11.02
CA ILE A 385 -14.85 -14.99 10.57
C ILE A 385 -14.86 -15.97 11.74
N LEU A 386 -14.38 -15.57 12.92
CA LEU A 386 -14.38 -16.40 14.12
C LEU A 386 -15.80 -16.86 14.47
N THR A 387 -16.76 -15.93 14.50
CA THR A 387 -18.15 -16.25 14.82
C THR A 387 -18.75 -17.23 13.82
N ALA A 388 -18.49 -17.02 12.52
CA ALA A 388 -18.96 -17.93 11.47
C ALA A 388 -18.38 -19.35 11.63
N VAL A 389 -17.06 -19.46 11.85
CA VAL A 389 -16.40 -20.76 12.08
C VAL A 389 -16.89 -21.43 13.35
N ALA A 390 -17.06 -20.67 14.45
CA ALA A 390 -17.56 -21.20 15.71
C ALA A 390 -19.00 -21.71 15.62
N LEU A 391 -19.86 -20.99 14.89
CA LEU A 391 -21.24 -21.42 14.63
C LEU A 391 -21.27 -22.73 13.82
N VAL A 392 -20.52 -22.80 12.71
CA VAL A 392 -20.48 -24.00 11.88
C VAL A 392 -19.94 -25.19 12.66
N SER A 393 -18.84 -24.99 13.39
CA SER A 393 -18.18 -26.06 14.15
C SER A 393 -18.97 -26.50 15.37
N GLY A 394 -19.72 -25.59 16.03
CA GLY A 394 -20.57 -25.89 17.18
C GLY A 394 -21.93 -26.46 16.80
N MET A 395 -22.41 -26.20 15.58
CA MET A 395 -23.74 -26.63 15.14
C MET A 395 -23.85 -28.16 15.04
N VAL A 396 -22.84 -28.84 14.53
CA VAL A 396 -22.85 -30.31 14.35
C VAL A 396 -23.00 -31.04 15.70
N PRO A 397 -22.16 -30.78 16.74
CA PRO A 397 -22.30 -31.42 18.04
C PRO A 397 -23.61 -31.00 18.75
N ALA A 398 -24.04 -29.76 18.61
CA ALA A 398 -25.29 -29.26 19.20
C ALA A 398 -26.53 -29.99 18.61
N ILE A 399 -26.57 -30.19 17.29
CA ILE A 399 -27.63 -30.97 16.64
C ILE A 399 -27.61 -32.42 17.10
N ARG A 400 -26.40 -33.03 17.22
CA ARG A 400 -26.28 -34.41 17.65
C ARG A 400 -26.77 -34.57 19.10
N ALA A 401 -26.38 -33.70 19.99
CA ALA A 401 -26.85 -33.69 21.40
C ALA A 401 -28.37 -33.53 21.50
N SER A 402 -28.95 -32.57 20.73
CA SER A 402 -30.39 -32.28 20.75
C SER A 402 -31.28 -33.42 20.21
N ARG A 403 -30.72 -34.29 19.36
CA ARG A 403 -31.46 -35.42 18.74
C ARG A 403 -31.28 -36.74 19.46
N LEU A 404 -30.54 -36.82 20.60
CA LEU A 404 -30.41 -38.05 21.37
C LEU A 404 -31.77 -38.51 21.88
N ASP A 405 -32.04 -39.82 21.73
CA ASP A 405 -33.25 -40.44 22.27
C ASP A 405 -33.04 -40.69 23.78
N PRO A 406 -33.97 -40.18 24.65
CA PRO A 406 -33.87 -40.37 26.09
C PRO A 406 -33.80 -41.86 26.51
N ILE A 407 -34.50 -42.74 25.80
CA ILE A 407 -34.57 -44.18 26.11
C ILE A 407 -33.21 -44.84 25.81
N GLU A 408 -32.63 -44.55 24.64
CA GLU A 408 -31.30 -45.06 24.30
C GLU A 408 -30.21 -44.46 25.17
N ALA A 409 -30.30 -43.16 25.49
CA ALA A 409 -29.31 -42.47 26.31
C ALA A 409 -29.25 -42.97 27.76
N LEU A 410 -30.37 -43.41 28.34
CA LEU A 410 -30.44 -44.00 29.69
C LEU A 410 -29.99 -45.47 29.71
N ARG A 411 -29.99 -46.15 28.56
CA ARG A 411 -29.54 -47.54 28.44
C ARG A 411 -28.03 -47.71 28.20
N TYR A 412 -27.35 -46.59 27.91
CA TYR A 412 -25.89 -46.54 27.71
C TYR A 412 -25.20 -46.59 29.08
N GLU A 413 -24.60 -47.71 29.44
CA GLU A 413 -23.65 -47.86 30.54
C GLU A 413 -22.23 -47.47 30.11
#